data_1fe94e66a07286a8a770ec5bdcc33546
#
_entry.id   1fe94e66a07286a8a770ec5bdcc33546
#
_cell.length_a   1.000
_cell.length_b   1.000
_cell.length_c   1.000
_cell.angle_alpha   90.00
_cell.angle_beta   90.00
_cell.angle_gamma   90.00
#
_symmetry.space_group_name_H-M   'P 1'
#
loop_
_entity.id
_entity.type
_entity.pdbx_description
1 polymer ?
#
loop_
_entity_poly.entity_id
_entity_poly.type
_entity_poly.pdbx_seq_one_letter_code
_entity_poly.pdbx_strand_id
1 'polypeptide(L)'
;MKSQIDALRQLTHELLYLGMDGEPIYADRFRQLNSDVYNQAEALYWQKARNDEEEATLCVTLLKAYSATIYDRGDKGEKVQILLDRSWEVLNKISDSLLKCQLLVVCYGET
;
A
#
# COMPACT_ATOMS: atom_id res chain seq x y z
N MET A 1 14.95 3.87 0.81
CA MET A 1 13.50 3.62 0.91
C MET A 1 12.69 4.21 -0.24
N LYS A 2 13.04 5.40 -0.72
CA LYS A 2 12.28 6.04 -1.81
C LYS A 2 12.17 5.18 -3.07
N SER A 3 13.26 4.56 -3.50
CA SER A 3 13.24 3.70 -4.70
C SER A 3 12.36 2.47 -4.51
N GLN A 4 12.30 1.92 -3.30
CA GLN A 4 11.43 0.79 -2.97
C GLN A 4 9.96 1.22 -2.96
N ILE A 5 9.68 2.41 -2.44
CA ILE A 5 8.31 2.99 -2.47
C ILE A 5 7.86 3.20 -3.91
N ASP A 6 8.72 3.78 -4.75
CA ASP A 6 8.41 4.04 -6.15
C ASP A 6 8.18 2.73 -6.92
N ALA A 7 9.01 1.71 -6.65
CA ALA A 7 8.86 0.39 -7.28
C ALA A 7 7.54 -0.27 -6.88
N LEU A 8 7.17 -0.21 -5.60
CA LEU A 8 5.90 -0.78 -5.14
C LEU A 8 4.71 -0.02 -5.73
N ARG A 9 4.79 1.30 -5.80
CA ARG A 9 3.72 2.11 -6.42
C ARG A 9 3.53 1.73 -7.88
N GLN A 10 4.61 1.50 -8.61
CA GLN A 10 4.56 1.07 -10.02
C GLN A 10 3.88 -0.30 -10.14
N LEU A 11 4.31 -1.28 -9.34
CA LEU A 11 3.72 -2.62 -9.36
C LEU A 11 2.23 -2.60 -8.96
N THR A 12 1.88 -1.81 -7.96
CA THR A 12 0.49 -1.65 -7.52
C THR A 12 -0.37 -1.09 -8.65
N HIS A 13 0.15 -0.08 -9.35
CA HIS A 13 -0.53 0.51 -10.49
C HIS A 13 -0.75 -0.51 -11.61
N GLU A 14 0.27 -1.30 -11.91
CA GLU A 14 0.19 -2.36 -12.92
C GLU A 14 -0.87 -3.40 -12.54
N LEU A 15 -0.93 -3.80 -11.27
CA LEU A 15 -1.91 -4.77 -10.79
C LEU A 15 -3.34 -4.22 -10.93
N LEU A 16 -3.56 -2.97 -10.53
CA LEU A 16 -4.86 -2.32 -10.67
C LEU A 16 -5.28 -2.20 -12.13
N TYR A 17 -4.35 -1.80 -12.99
CA TYR A 17 -4.61 -1.68 -14.43
C TYR A 17 -4.99 -3.03 -15.05
N LEU A 18 -4.28 -4.08 -14.67
CA LEU A 18 -4.54 -5.43 -15.16
C LEU A 18 -5.97 -5.87 -14.79
N GLY A 19 -6.40 -5.61 -13.56
CA GLY A 19 -7.76 -5.90 -13.13
C GLY A 19 -8.81 -5.09 -13.88
N MET A 20 -8.53 -3.80 -14.11
CA MET A 20 -9.43 -2.91 -14.87
C MET A 20 -9.53 -3.30 -16.33
N ASP A 21 -8.46 -3.87 -16.90
CA ASP A 21 -8.42 -4.34 -18.29
C ASP A 21 -9.14 -5.68 -18.49
N GLY A 22 -9.68 -6.24 -17.42
CA GLY A 22 -10.48 -7.45 -17.48
C GLY A 22 -9.68 -8.75 -17.40
N GLU A 23 -8.41 -8.69 -17.01
CA GLU A 23 -7.61 -9.89 -16.81
C GLU A 23 -8.23 -10.75 -15.71
N PRO A 24 -8.49 -12.06 -15.97
CA PRO A 24 -9.07 -12.92 -14.93
C PRO A 24 -8.13 -13.06 -13.73
N ILE A 25 -8.69 -13.01 -12.53
CA ILE A 25 -7.91 -13.12 -11.30
C ILE A 25 -7.19 -14.46 -11.15
N TYR A 26 -7.69 -15.50 -11.83
CA TYR A 26 -7.08 -16.83 -11.82
C TYR A 26 -5.97 -16.99 -12.85
N ALA A 27 -5.74 -16.00 -13.71
CA ALA A 27 -4.65 -16.05 -14.70
C ALA A 27 -3.30 -15.99 -14.01
N ASP A 28 -2.33 -16.73 -14.55
CA ASP A 28 -0.98 -16.77 -13.97
C ASP A 28 -0.34 -15.39 -13.87
N ARG A 29 -0.56 -14.56 -14.88
CA ARG A 29 -0.05 -13.19 -14.90
C ARG A 29 -0.57 -12.37 -13.73
N PHE A 30 -1.88 -12.47 -13.45
CA PHE A 30 -2.49 -11.77 -12.33
C PHE A 30 -1.95 -12.28 -10.99
N ARG A 31 -1.86 -13.60 -10.85
CA ARG A 31 -1.35 -14.23 -9.62
C ARG A 31 0.10 -13.84 -9.36
N GLN A 32 0.92 -13.84 -10.39
CA GLN A 32 2.34 -13.48 -10.25
C GLN A 32 2.49 -12.02 -9.83
N LEU A 33 1.77 -11.12 -10.48
CA LEU A 33 1.83 -9.69 -10.16
C LEU A 33 1.31 -9.41 -8.74
N ASN A 34 0.22 -10.08 -8.35
CA ASN A 34 -0.30 -10.00 -6.98
C ASN A 34 0.75 -10.45 -5.96
N SER A 35 1.46 -11.54 -6.24
CA SER A 35 2.53 -12.04 -5.38
C SER A 35 3.69 -11.06 -5.30
N ASP A 36 4.08 -10.45 -6.42
CA ASP A 36 5.16 -9.46 -6.46
C ASP A 36 4.81 -8.22 -5.63
N VAL A 37 3.58 -7.73 -5.76
CA VAL A 37 3.09 -6.60 -4.95
C VAL A 37 3.13 -6.97 -3.46
N TYR A 38 2.62 -8.13 -3.12
CA TYR A 38 2.57 -8.59 -1.73
C TYR A 38 3.98 -8.72 -1.12
N ASN A 39 4.91 -9.32 -1.86
CA ASN A 39 6.30 -9.49 -1.41
C ASN A 39 6.99 -8.16 -1.17
N GLN A 40 6.83 -7.21 -2.08
CA GLN A 40 7.45 -5.89 -1.92
C GLN A 40 6.79 -5.06 -0.82
N ALA A 41 5.48 -5.17 -0.66
CA ALA A 41 4.78 -4.54 0.44
C ALA A 41 5.29 -5.07 1.79
N GLU A 42 5.46 -6.38 1.91
CA GLU A 42 5.99 -6.98 3.14
C GLU A 42 7.39 -6.51 3.46
N ALA A 43 8.26 -6.43 2.47
CA ALA A 43 9.62 -5.92 2.67
C ALA A 43 9.62 -4.48 3.19
N LEU A 44 8.75 -3.62 2.65
CA LEU A 44 8.60 -2.23 3.11
C LEU A 44 7.93 -2.12 4.46
N TYR A 45 6.98 -2.99 4.77
CA TYR A 45 6.22 -2.96 6.02
C TYR A 45 7.14 -3.01 7.25
N TRP A 46 8.23 -3.75 7.18
CA TRP A 46 9.17 -3.93 8.28
C TRP A 46 10.24 -2.84 8.37
N GLN A 47 10.30 -1.93 7.41
CA GLN A 47 11.27 -0.85 7.43
C GLN A 47 10.76 0.32 8.25
N LYS A 48 11.68 1.00 8.94
CA LYS A 48 11.34 2.20 9.71
C LYS A 48 11.49 3.45 8.85
N ALA A 49 10.48 4.32 8.91
CA ALA A 49 10.56 5.63 8.31
C ALA A 49 11.50 6.53 9.10
N ARG A 50 12.16 7.47 8.42
CA ARG A 50 13.12 8.38 9.03
C ARG A 50 12.47 9.62 9.62
N ASN A 51 11.27 9.98 9.15
CA ASN A 51 10.53 11.15 9.60
C ASN A 51 9.04 10.95 9.36
N ASP A 52 8.22 11.90 9.78
CA ASP A 52 6.77 11.78 9.71
C ASP A 52 6.25 11.79 8.27
N GLU A 53 6.83 12.59 7.38
CA GLU A 53 6.44 12.61 5.97
C GLU A 53 6.73 11.27 5.30
N GLU A 54 7.88 10.68 5.59
CA GLU A 54 8.20 9.36 5.06
C GLU A 54 7.27 8.28 5.62
N GLU A 55 6.93 8.35 6.89
CA GLU A 55 5.97 7.45 7.52
C GLU A 55 4.60 7.55 6.85
N ALA A 56 4.12 8.76 6.62
CA ALA A 56 2.84 8.97 5.95
C ALA A 56 2.85 8.43 4.52
N THR A 57 3.92 8.69 3.77
CA THR A 57 4.10 8.19 2.41
C THR A 57 4.13 6.66 2.40
N LEU A 58 4.83 6.06 3.35
CA LEU A 58 4.90 4.62 3.50
C LEU A 58 3.52 4.02 3.78
N CYS A 59 2.75 4.61 4.69
CA CYS A 59 1.40 4.15 5.01
C CYS A 59 0.47 4.23 3.80
N VAL A 60 0.49 5.35 3.06
CA VAL A 60 -0.31 5.49 1.83
C VAL A 60 0.06 4.41 0.83
N THR A 61 1.35 4.21 0.60
CA THR A 61 1.84 3.23 -0.37
C THR A 61 1.44 1.81 0.00
N LEU A 62 1.64 1.43 1.25
CA LEU A 62 1.33 0.09 1.74
C LEU A 62 -0.17 -0.18 1.75
N LEU A 63 -0.98 0.77 2.19
CA LEU A 63 -2.44 0.60 2.20
C LEU A 63 -2.98 0.43 0.79
N LYS A 64 -2.49 1.20 -0.18
CA LYS A 64 -2.87 1.03 -1.58
C LYS A 64 -2.45 -0.33 -2.12
N ALA A 65 -1.23 -0.77 -1.79
CA ALA A 65 -0.72 -2.05 -2.26
C ALA A 65 -1.55 -3.22 -1.73
N TYR A 66 -1.82 -3.24 -0.42
CA TYR A 66 -2.65 -4.30 0.16
C TYR A 66 -4.09 -4.26 -0.37
N SER A 67 -4.63 -3.06 -0.57
CA SER A 67 -5.97 -2.91 -1.13
C SER A 67 -6.08 -3.46 -2.56
N ALA A 68 -5.02 -3.37 -3.34
CA ALA A 68 -4.98 -3.86 -4.72
C ALA A 68 -4.86 -5.38 -4.80
N THR A 69 -4.28 -6.03 -3.78
CA THR A 69 -4.10 -7.48 -3.78
C THR A 69 -5.42 -8.20 -3.50
N ILE A 70 -5.68 -9.29 -4.23
CA ILE A 70 -6.87 -10.13 -4.03
C ILE A 70 -6.48 -11.38 -3.24
N TYR A 71 -5.33 -11.97 -3.54
CA TYR A 71 -4.83 -13.15 -2.85
C TYR A 71 -4.08 -12.74 -1.59
N ASP A 72 -4.57 -13.23 -0.45
CA ASP A 72 -4.08 -12.91 0.87
C ASP A 72 -3.32 -14.10 1.45
N ARG A 73 -2.31 -13.83 2.27
CA ARG A 73 -1.50 -14.86 2.97
C ARG A 73 -1.95 -15.08 4.42
N GLY A 74 -3.11 -14.54 4.78
CA GLY A 74 -3.67 -14.70 6.12
C GLY A 74 -3.31 -13.60 7.10
N ASP A 75 -2.40 -12.70 6.74
CA ASP A 75 -1.92 -11.62 7.62
C ASP A 75 -2.29 -10.21 7.16
N LYS A 76 -2.94 -10.09 6.01
CA LYS A 76 -3.26 -8.79 5.41
C LYS A 76 -4.15 -7.93 6.30
N GLY A 77 -5.22 -8.51 6.84
CA GLY A 77 -6.14 -7.76 7.69
C GLY A 77 -5.47 -7.17 8.91
N GLU A 78 -4.60 -7.93 9.56
CA GLU A 78 -3.83 -7.45 10.71
C GLU A 78 -2.87 -6.33 10.33
N LYS A 79 -2.14 -6.49 9.23
CA LYS A 79 -1.21 -5.48 8.74
C LYS A 79 -1.91 -4.19 8.34
N VAL A 80 -3.06 -4.31 7.67
CA VAL A 80 -3.88 -3.15 7.30
C VAL A 80 -4.34 -2.39 8.54
N GLN A 81 -4.79 -3.10 9.58
CA GLN A 81 -5.23 -2.46 10.82
C GLN A 81 -4.06 -1.69 11.48
N ILE A 82 -2.90 -2.28 11.54
CA ILE A 82 -1.70 -1.62 12.09
C ILE A 82 -1.35 -0.38 11.27
N LEU A 83 -1.42 -0.48 9.94
CA LEU A 83 -1.15 0.66 9.07
C LEU A 83 -2.18 1.78 9.22
N LEU A 84 -3.44 1.44 9.45
CA LEU A 84 -4.47 2.43 9.74
C LEU A 84 -4.16 3.17 11.04
N ASP A 85 -3.79 2.44 12.08
CA ASP A 85 -3.42 3.05 13.37
C ASP A 85 -2.21 3.96 13.22
N ARG A 86 -1.20 3.52 12.48
CA ARG A 86 -0.01 4.34 12.18
C ARG A 86 -0.38 5.59 11.39
N SER A 87 -1.30 5.46 10.45
CA SER A 87 -1.77 6.58 9.61
C SER A 87 -2.46 7.65 10.46
N TRP A 88 -3.37 7.25 11.33
CA TRP A 88 -4.05 8.20 12.21
C TRP A 88 -3.08 8.89 13.17
N GLU A 89 -2.09 8.16 13.65
CA GLU A 89 -1.07 8.73 14.53
C GLU A 89 -0.21 9.79 13.83
N VAL A 90 0.20 9.54 12.58
CA VAL A 90 1.09 10.46 11.85
C VAL A 90 0.34 11.62 11.20
N LEU A 91 -0.97 11.49 10.99
CA LEU A 91 -1.77 12.46 10.25
C LEU A 91 -1.62 13.89 10.80
N ASN A 92 -1.59 14.03 12.11
CA ASN A 92 -1.49 15.34 12.77
C ASN A 92 -0.06 15.87 12.87
N LYS A 93 0.92 15.06 12.47
CA LYS A 93 2.34 15.41 12.55
C LYS A 93 2.93 15.92 11.24
N ILE A 94 2.15 15.81 10.15
CA ILE A 94 2.59 16.24 8.83
C ILE A 94 1.93 17.56 8.45
N SER A 95 2.66 18.40 7.71
CA SER A 95 2.17 19.70 7.28
C SER A 95 1.76 19.75 5.80
N ASP A 96 2.20 18.77 5.00
CA ASP A 96 1.88 18.72 3.58
C ASP A 96 0.40 18.38 3.37
N SER A 97 -0.36 19.33 2.81
CA SER A 97 -1.81 19.16 2.64
C SER A 97 -2.18 18.09 1.61
N LEU A 98 -1.37 17.91 0.56
CA LEU A 98 -1.60 16.86 -0.43
C LEU A 98 -1.41 15.49 0.21
N LEU A 99 -0.33 15.32 0.97
CA LEU A 99 -0.05 14.06 1.66
C LEU A 99 -1.14 13.74 2.69
N LYS A 100 -1.63 14.73 3.42
CA LYS A 100 -2.77 14.55 4.33
C LYS A 100 -4.01 14.07 3.59
N CYS A 101 -4.32 14.67 2.44
CA CYS A 101 -5.46 14.23 1.62
C CYS A 101 -5.30 12.80 1.16
N GLN A 102 -4.12 12.42 0.68
CA GLN A 102 -3.84 11.06 0.24
C GLN A 102 -4.01 10.06 1.38
N LEU A 103 -3.51 10.41 2.56
CA LEU A 103 -3.62 9.56 3.74
C LEU A 103 -5.08 9.38 4.18
N LEU A 104 -5.85 10.45 4.18
CA LEU A 104 -7.28 10.39 4.51
C LEU A 104 -8.06 9.52 3.52
N VAL A 105 -7.75 9.65 2.22
CA VAL A 105 -8.42 8.86 1.19
C VAL A 105 -8.20 7.35 1.42
N VAL A 106 -6.97 6.94 1.69
CA VAL A 106 -6.69 5.51 1.92
C VAL A 106 -7.27 5.02 3.24
N CYS A 107 -7.27 5.84 4.29
CA CYS A 107 -7.86 5.47 5.58
C CYS A 107 -9.37 5.26 5.46
N TYR A 108 -10.08 6.19 4.83
CA TYR A 108 -11.52 6.04 4.64
C TYR A 108 -11.88 4.94 3.65
N GLY A 109 -11.03 4.65 2.69
CA GLY A 109 -11.23 3.55 1.76
C GLY A 109 -11.17 2.18 2.43
N GLU A 110 -10.47 2.07 3.58
CA GLU A 110 -10.32 0.82 4.32
C GLU A 110 -11.35 0.66 5.45
N THR A 111 -12.07 1.70 5.76
CA THR A 111 -13.13 1.65 6.78
C THR A 111 -14.50 1.52 6.12
#